data_db228634ccb514232c96934e043539d9
#
_entry.id   db228634ccb514232c96934e043539d9
#
_cell.length_a   1.000
_cell.length_b   1.000
_cell.length_c   1.000
_cell.angle_alpha   90.00
_cell.angle_beta   90.00
_cell.angle_gamma   90.00
#
_symmetry.space_group_name_H-M   'P 1'
#
loop_
_entity.id
_entity.type
_entity.pdbx_description
1 polymer ?
#
loop_
_entity_poly.entity_id
_entity_poly.type
_entity_poly.pdbx_seq_one_letter_code
_entity_poly.pdbx_strand_id
1 'polypeptide(L)'
;MTGFALYRLPHEQQVTMVAQTEVEPLELASCEDLNGRTGFVVAPFAVSTATPIVLIQPDIVKTFPSVSDFVSDESNQFPWEKLSVSLGETTSSLGGNSNKTTYSDDFSRFFLHLNNGDFRKLVLSRCAEVPVTENVPPLELYQRACQLYPRLFISLVYTPQSGMWLMATPEILLEGIDNQWRTIALAGTMKLEGDDLQGEGENMTWSTKNIQEQRYVATYLMNCLERVADDIREEGPRTVRAANLVHLRSDFTFTFYNNARVGNVLQMLHPTPAVCGLPKQEAYDFILANEHTPRLYYSGFMGPLNLPSAIHHSSPTTHLYVSLRCMQITDNQYRLYAGGGLLKDSVEEQEWQETEAKMETMRRVLKT
;
A
#
# COMPACT_ATOMS: atom_id res chain seq x y z
N MET A 1 13.59 -11.68 18.07
CA MET A 1 12.91 -11.46 16.78
C MET A 1 13.35 -10.12 16.25
N THR A 2 13.85 -10.10 15.05
CA THR A 2 14.41 -8.93 14.40
C THR A 2 13.46 -8.30 13.38
N GLY A 3 12.49 -9.08 12.86
CA GLY A 3 11.45 -8.59 11.98
C GLY A 3 10.31 -9.59 11.84
N PHE A 4 9.10 -9.10 11.58
CA PHE A 4 7.94 -9.96 11.31
C PHE A 4 6.92 -9.27 10.40
N ALA A 5 6.06 -10.07 9.78
CA ALA A 5 4.83 -9.66 9.16
C ALA A 5 3.71 -10.67 9.46
N LEU A 6 2.55 -10.14 9.81
CA LEU A 6 1.27 -10.85 9.79
C LEU A 6 0.50 -10.38 8.59
N TYR A 7 -0.04 -11.28 7.78
CA TYR A 7 -0.88 -10.86 6.66
C TYR A 7 -2.03 -11.81 6.39
N ARG A 8 -3.09 -11.25 5.82
CA ARG A 8 -4.27 -11.93 5.34
C ARG A 8 -4.58 -11.46 3.92
N LEU A 9 -4.70 -12.37 2.98
CA LEU A 9 -5.09 -12.07 1.61
C LEU A 9 -6.58 -11.66 1.51
N PRO A 10 -6.96 -10.88 0.49
CA PRO A 10 -8.36 -10.50 0.28
C PRO A 10 -9.29 -11.72 0.17
N HIS A 11 -10.46 -11.62 0.80
CA HIS A 11 -11.50 -12.66 0.84
C HIS A 11 -11.13 -13.94 1.59
N GLU A 12 -9.94 -14.04 2.16
CA GLU A 12 -9.53 -15.20 2.95
C GLU A 12 -9.77 -14.99 4.44
N GLN A 13 -9.90 -16.10 5.18
CA GLN A 13 -9.89 -16.12 6.64
C GLN A 13 -8.48 -16.39 7.18
N GLN A 14 -7.69 -17.09 6.38
CA GLN A 14 -6.37 -17.55 6.73
C GLN A 14 -5.41 -16.40 6.96
N VAL A 15 -4.63 -16.52 8.04
CA VAL A 15 -3.57 -15.56 8.40
C VAL A 15 -2.23 -16.28 8.31
N THR A 16 -1.28 -15.64 7.66
CA THR A 16 0.10 -16.12 7.62
C THR A 16 1.00 -15.18 8.40
N MET A 17 1.82 -15.77 9.26
CA MET A 17 2.90 -15.13 9.97
C MET A 17 4.23 -15.50 9.32
N VAL A 18 5.04 -14.51 9.04
CA VAL A 18 6.45 -14.63 8.68
C VAL A 18 7.29 -13.91 9.71
N ALA A 19 8.33 -14.56 10.22
CA ALA A 19 9.21 -13.95 11.22
C ALA A 19 10.67 -14.30 10.96
N GLN A 20 11.53 -13.37 11.30
CA GLN A 20 12.98 -13.51 11.31
C GLN A 20 13.48 -13.26 12.74
N THR A 21 14.25 -14.20 13.31
CA THR A 21 14.50 -14.23 14.76
C THR A 21 15.93 -13.88 15.14
N GLU A 22 16.91 -14.24 14.33
CA GLU A 22 18.34 -14.17 14.71
C GLU A 22 19.06 -13.01 13.98
N VAL A 23 18.88 -12.91 12.68
CA VAL A 23 19.57 -11.91 11.84
C VAL A 23 18.62 -10.76 11.54
N GLU A 24 19.14 -9.54 11.38
CA GLU A 24 18.31 -8.41 10.95
C GLU A 24 17.83 -8.60 9.51
N PRO A 25 16.61 -8.10 9.20
CA PRO A 25 16.09 -8.07 7.83
C PRO A 25 17.05 -7.38 6.87
N LEU A 26 17.12 -7.92 5.65
CA LEU A 26 18.06 -7.48 4.64
C LEU A 26 17.64 -6.13 4.06
N GLU A 27 18.54 -5.17 4.06
CA GLU A 27 18.35 -3.89 3.38
C GLU A 27 18.81 -3.98 1.92
N LEU A 28 17.98 -3.44 1.02
CA LEU A 28 18.22 -3.43 -0.42
C LEU A 28 18.11 -2.00 -0.98
N ALA A 29 18.95 -1.70 -1.96
CA ALA A 29 19.08 -0.38 -2.55
C ALA A 29 18.14 -0.17 -3.76
N SER A 30 17.62 -1.24 -4.35
CA SER A 30 16.75 -1.18 -5.52
C SER A 30 15.76 -2.34 -5.56
N CYS A 31 14.68 -2.20 -6.34
CA CYS A 31 13.77 -3.31 -6.57
C CYS A 31 14.46 -4.46 -7.33
N GLU A 32 15.48 -4.18 -8.15
CA GLU A 32 16.22 -5.21 -8.88
C GLU A 32 16.95 -6.18 -7.94
N ASP A 33 17.34 -5.72 -6.75
CA ASP A 33 17.96 -6.56 -5.74
C ASP A 33 17.01 -7.64 -5.18
N LEU A 34 15.69 -7.55 -5.45
CA LEU A 34 14.71 -8.57 -5.10
C LEU A 34 14.75 -9.79 -6.04
N ASN A 35 15.47 -9.72 -7.17
CA ASN A 35 15.55 -10.82 -8.13
C ASN A 35 16.09 -12.11 -7.48
N GLY A 36 15.33 -13.19 -7.64
CA GLY A 36 15.71 -14.51 -7.11
C GLY A 36 15.63 -14.67 -5.59
N ARG A 37 15.06 -13.67 -4.90
CA ARG A 37 14.89 -13.70 -3.44
C ARG A 37 13.52 -14.22 -3.04
N THR A 38 13.44 -14.62 -1.78
CA THR A 38 12.23 -15.11 -1.13
C THR A 38 12.09 -14.43 0.23
N GLY A 39 10.87 -13.97 0.58
CA GLY A 39 10.61 -13.35 1.86
C GLY A 39 9.38 -12.44 1.86
N PHE A 40 9.25 -11.61 2.89
CA PHE A 40 8.25 -10.56 2.93
C PHE A 40 8.93 -9.20 2.68
N VAL A 41 8.48 -8.51 1.65
CA VAL A 41 9.05 -7.22 1.21
C VAL A 41 8.35 -6.07 1.90
N VAL A 42 9.12 -5.06 2.30
CA VAL A 42 8.65 -3.75 2.80
C VAL A 42 9.41 -2.68 2.03
N ALA A 43 8.78 -2.09 1.03
CA ALA A 43 9.40 -1.11 0.15
C ALA A 43 8.81 0.29 0.36
N PRO A 44 9.65 1.33 0.45
CA PRO A 44 9.21 2.72 0.59
C PRO A 44 8.70 3.29 -0.75
N PHE A 45 8.11 4.49 -0.71
CA PHE A 45 7.84 5.28 -1.91
C PHE A 45 9.14 5.65 -2.63
N ALA A 46 10.12 6.13 -1.88
CA ALA A 46 11.44 6.49 -2.38
C ALA A 46 12.52 5.78 -1.55
N VAL A 47 13.37 5.04 -2.24
CA VAL A 47 14.47 4.31 -1.60
C VAL A 47 15.59 5.30 -1.23
N SER A 48 16.03 5.23 0.02
CA SER A 48 17.18 5.98 0.55
C SER A 48 17.87 5.18 1.65
N THR A 49 18.96 5.67 2.16
CA THR A 49 19.64 5.07 3.33
C THR A 49 18.78 5.13 4.59
N ALA A 50 17.87 6.11 4.72
CA ALA A 50 16.96 6.24 5.84
C ALA A 50 15.69 5.40 5.65
N THR A 51 15.33 5.08 4.42
CA THR A 51 14.16 4.28 4.05
C THR A 51 14.55 3.26 2.97
N PRO A 52 15.31 2.20 3.32
CA PRO A 52 15.68 1.14 2.39
C PRO A 52 14.48 0.27 2.02
N ILE A 53 14.59 -0.50 0.95
CA ILE A 53 13.75 -1.68 0.78
C ILE A 53 14.21 -2.71 1.81
N VAL A 54 13.29 -3.24 2.59
CA VAL A 54 13.59 -4.25 3.62
C VAL A 54 12.98 -5.58 3.21
N LEU A 55 13.78 -6.63 3.26
CA LEU A 55 13.34 -8.00 3.00
C LEU A 55 13.47 -8.81 4.29
N ILE A 56 12.33 -9.22 4.86
CA ILE A 56 12.26 -10.21 5.92
C ILE A 56 12.48 -11.57 5.27
N GLN A 57 13.61 -12.21 5.54
CA GLN A 57 13.93 -13.57 5.10
C GLN A 57 13.56 -14.55 6.23
N PRO A 58 12.33 -15.11 6.22
CA PRO A 58 11.81 -15.77 7.39
C PRO A 58 12.51 -17.10 7.70
N ASP A 59 12.88 -17.28 8.95
CA ASP A 59 13.20 -18.58 9.55
C ASP A 59 11.94 -19.26 10.13
N ILE A 60 10.85 -18.50 10.30
CA ILE A 60 9.54 -19.00 10.71
C ILE A 60 8.47 -18.56 9.71
N VAL A 61 7.74 -19.52 9.14
CA VAL A 61 6.51 -19.29 8.38
C VAL A 61 5.43 -20.20 8.96
N LYS A 62 4.38 -19.59 9.51
CA LYS A 62 3.23 -20.32 10.06
C LYS A 62 1.94 -19.75 9.47
N THR A 63 1.01 -20.63 9.17
CA THR A 63 -0.31 -20.29 8.67
C THR A 63 -1.38 -20.80 9.62
N PHE A 64 -2.37 -19.95 9.90
CA PHE A 64 -3.47 -20.21 10.82
C PHE A 64 -4.79 -20.13 10.07
N PRO A 65 -5.77 -20.99 10.39
CA PRO A 65 -7.07 -20.97 9.69
C PRO A 65 -7.79 -19.63 9.82
N SER A 66 -7.60 -18.93 10.94
CA SER A 66 -8.18 -17.60 11.19
C SER A 66 -7.29 -16.74 12.10
N VAL A 67 -7.64 -15.46 12.21
CA VAL A 67 -7.02 -14.53 13.19
C VAL A 67 -7.24 -15.01 14.62
N SER A 68 -8.40 -15.59 14.92
CA SER A 68 -8.73 -16.11 16.26
C SER A 68 -7.83 -17.29 16.63
N ASP A 69 -7.56 -18.19 15.67
CA ASP A 69 -6.66 -19.33 15.88
C ASP A 69 -5.22 -18.85 16.14
N PHE A 70 -4.78 -17.81 15.41
CA PHE A 70 -3.46 -17.20 15.65
C PHE A 70 -3.33 -16.64 17.09
N VAL A 71 -4.35 -15.94 17.57
CA VAL A 71 -4.34 -15.29 18.90
C VAL A 71 -4.42 -16.31 20.02
N SER A 72 -5.18 -17.41 19.84
CA SER A 72 -5.35 -18.47 20.84
C SER A 72 -4.18 -19.44 20.92
N ASP A 73 -3.24 -19.40 19.98
CA ASP A 73 -2.06 -20.26 20.00
C ASP A 73 -1.04 -19.76 21.03
N GLU A 74 -1.03 -20.39 22.22
CA GLU A 74 -0.10 -20.09 23.31
C GLU A 74 1.39 -20.28 22.92
N SER A 75 1.68 -21.04 21.86
CA SER A 75 3.04 -21.18 21.33
C SER A 75 3.55 -19.93 20.63
N ASN A 76 2.66 -19.02 20.29
CA ASN A 76 2.96 -17.71 19.68
C ASN A 76 3.29 -16.66 20.77
N GLN A 77 4.18 -16.98 21.70
CA GLN A 77 4.69 -15.97 22.65
C GLN A 77 5.51 -14.91 21.91
N PHE A 78 4.81 -14.07 21.16
CA PHE A 78 5.42 -12.88 20.58
C PHE A 78 5.73 -11.88 21.68
N PRO A 79 6.93 -11.34 21.74
CA PRO A 79 7.29 -10.32 22.71
C PRO A 79 6.73 -8.94 22.26
N TRP A 80 5.39 -8.87 22.08
CA TRP A 80 4.70 -7.62 21.71
C TRP A 80 5.04 -6.48 22.67
N GLU A 81 5.18 -6.78 23.95
CA GLU A 81 5.58 -5.84 25.00
C GLU A 81 7.05 -5.37 24.86
N LYS A 82 7.92 -6.20 24.28
CA LYS A 82 9.33 -5.81 24.06
C LYS A 82 9.53 -5.01 22.77
N LEU A 83 8.60 -5.12 21.82
CA LEU A 83 8.64 -4.36 20.55
C LEU A 83 8.22 -2.89 20.76
N SER A 84 7.41 -2.60 21.79
CA SER A 84 7.02 -1.23 22.13
C SER A 84 8.19 -0.36 22.64
N VAL A 85 9.26 -0.98 23.13
CA VAL A 85 10.41 -0.27 23.72
C VAL A 85 11.50 0.11 22.71
N SER A 86 11.42 -0.38 21.46
CA SER A 86 12.46 -0.19 20.45
C SER A 86 11.97 0.47 19.15
N LEU A 87 10.80 1.10 19.16
CA LEU A 87 10.36 1.91 18.03
C LEU A 87 11.21 3.21 18.02
N GLY A 88 12.43 3.06 17.53
CA GLY A 88 13.51 3.99 17.68
C GLY A 88 13.16 5.45 17.40
N GLU A 89 13.77 6.33 18.16
CA GLU A 89 13.77 7.79 18.00
C GLU A 89 14.15 8.26 16.59
N THR A 90 14.67 7.38 15.74
CA THR A 90 15.23 7.69 14.42
C THR A 90 14.16 8.09 13.38
N THR A 91 12.92 7.66 13.52
CA THR A 91 11.83 8.04 12.58
C THR A 91 10.88 9.10 13.14
N SER A 92 10.96 9.42 14.44
CA SER A 92 10.10 10.43 15.07
C SER A 92 10.34 11.85 14.60
N SER A 93 11.52 12.14 14.03
CA SER A 93 11.87 13.48 13.52
C SER A 93 11.50 13.72 12.06
N LEU A 94 11.13 12.68 11.29
CA LEU A 94 10.94 12.77 9.85
C LEU A 94 9.47 12.93 9.41
N GLY A 95 8.48 12.85 10.30
CA GLY A 95 7.07 12.97 9.96
C GLY A 95 6.42 14.17 10.64
N GLY A 96 5.93 15.13 9.87
CA GLY A 96 5.14 16.25 10.38
C GLY A 96 3.64 16.02 10.14
N ASN A 97 2.81 16.51 11.06
CA ASN A 97 1.37 16.56 10.88
C ASN A 97 1.02 17.57 9.77
N SER A 98 0.46 17.09 8.66
CA SER A 98 -0.05 17.96 7.60
C SER A 98 -1.38 18.57 8.05
N ASN A 99 -1.34 19.79 8.56
CA ASN A 99 -2.55 20.57 8.76
C ASN A 99 -3.12 21.07 7.41
N LYS A 100 -4.32 21.66 7.45
CA LYS A 100 -4.98 22.15 6.22
C LYS A 100 -4.18 23.25 5.51
N THR A 101 -3.43 24.07 6.25
CA THR A 101 -2.59 25.12 5.68
C THR A 101 -1.42 24.53 4.88
N THR A 102 -0.68 23.59 5.46
CA THR A 102 0.42 22.90 4.76
C THR A 102 -0.07 22.18 3.51
N TYR A 103 -1.25 21.51 3.60
CA TYR A 103 -1.84 20.84 2.44
C TYR A 103 -2.23 21.85 1.35
N SER A 104 -2.80 23.01 1.71
CA SER A 104 -3.16 24.08 0.78
C SER A 104 -1.96 24.66 0.05
N ASP A 105 -0.84 24.83 0.76
CA ASP A 105 0.43 25.30 0.17
C ASP A 105 0.97 24.29 -0.85
N ASP A 106 0.95 22.99 -0.50
CA ASP A 106 1.36 21.93 -1.41
C ASP A 106 0.41 21.82 -2.59
N PHE A 107 -0.91 21.84 -2.35
CA PHE A 107 -1.91 21.80 -3.39
C PHE A 107 -1.72 22.95 -4.40
N SER A 108 -1.53 24.17 -3.93
CA SER A 108 -1.34 25.35 -4.79
C SER A 108 -0.12 25.19 -5.68
N ARG A 109 0.99 24.65 -5.14
CA ARG A 109 2.22 24.39 -5.88
C ARG A 109 2.04 23.31 -6.94
N PHE A 110 1.43 22.18 -6.58
CA PHE A 110 1.14 21.06 -7.49
C PHE A 110 0.17 21.50 -8.60
N PHE A 111 -0.87 22.24 -8.24
CA PHE A 111 -1.90 22.71 -9.15
C PHE A 111 -1.38 23.72 -10.18
N LEU A 112 -0.43 24.59 -9.78
CA LEU A 112 0.24 25.50 -10.70
C LEU A 112 0.90 24.73 -11.85
N HIS A 113 1.64 23.69 -11.56
CA HIS A 113 2.35 22.88 -12.55
C HIS A 113 1.40 22.03 -13.42
N LEU A 114 0.29 21.56 -12.85
CA LEU A 114 -0.77 20.90 -13.62
C LEU A 114 -1.43 21.86 -14.62
N ASN A 115 -1.71 23.11 -14.20
CA ASN A 115 -2.31 24.13 -15.07
C ASN A 115 -1.37 24.57 -16.19
N ASN A 116 -0.07 24.65 -15.91
CA ASN A 116 0.95 24.96 -16.93
C ASN A 116 1.12 23.82 -17.95
N GLY A 117 0.61 22.62 -17.65
CA GLY A 117 0.75 21.44 -18.51
C GLY A 117 2.08 20.72 -18.35
N ASP A 118 2.86 21.02 -17.30
CA ASP A 118 4.11 20.34 -16.98
C ASP A 118 3.85 18.86 -16.62
N PHE A 119 2.70 18.60 -15.98
CA PHE A 119 2.23 17.27 -15.63
C PHE A 119 0.80 17.03 -16.10
N ARG A 120 0.50 15.77 -16.45
CA ARG A 120 -0.87 15.34 -16.75
C ARG A 120 -1.62 14.93 -15.49
N LYS A 121 -0.87 14.42 -14.49
CA LYS A 121 -1.36 13.96 -13.20
C LYS A 121 -0.23 14.09 -12.18
N LEU A 122 -0.57 14.51 -10.97
CA LEU A 122 0.28 14.42 -9.78
C LEU A 122 -0.53 13.82 -8.64
N VAL A 123 0.10 13.07 -7.75
CA VAL A 123 -0.54 12.61 -6.52
C VAL A 123 0.02 13.41 -5.35
N LEU A 124 -0.85 14.11 -4.65
CA LEU A 124 -0.51 14.83 -3.42
C LEU A 124 -0.92 14.00 -2.21
N SER A 125 0.00 13.80 -1.29
CA SER A 125 -0.26 13.07 -0.05
C SER A 125 -0.16 13.94 1.19
N ARG A 126 -0.70 13.42 2.30
CA ARG A 126 -0.56 14.01 3.62
C ARG A 126 -0.60 12.96 4.72
N CYS A 127 -0.16 13.37 5.90
CA CYS A 127 -0.20 12.59 7.13
C CYS A 127 -1.07 13.29 8.17
N ALA A 128 -1.89 12.53 8.90
CA ALA A 128 -2.59 12.99 10.09
C ALA A 128 -2.09 12.22 11.30
N GLU A 129 -1.65 12.95 12.33
CA GLU A 129 -1.20 12.38 13.59
C GLU A 129 -2.37 12.29 14.57
N VAL A 130 -2.59 11.09 15.10
CA VAL A 130 -3.61 10.80 16.11
C VAL A 130 -2.89 10.36 17.38
N PRO A 131 -2.99 11.11 18.49
CA PRO A 131 -2.36 10.71 19.75
C PRO A 131 -2.85 9.35 20.24
N VAL A 132 -1.95 8.55 20.81
CA VAL A 132 -2.32 7.32 21.53
C VAL A 132 -2.95 7.73 22.85
N THR A 133 -4.26 7.61 22.96
CA THR A 133 -5.02 7.88 24.19
C THR A 133 -5.22 6.62 25.03
N GLU A 134 -5.28 5.47 24.38
CA GLU A 134 -5.36 4.15 24.98
C GLU A 134 -4.31 3.26 24.32
N ASN A 135 -3.57 2.51 25.11
CA ASN A 135 -2.55 1.61 24.59
C ASN A 135 -3.20 0.32 24.03
N VAL A 136 -3.72 0.41 22.81
CA VAL A 136 -4.28 -0.77 22.12
C VAL A 136 -3.14 -1.57 21.52
N PRO A 137 -3.00 -2.86 21.86
CA PRO A 137 -1.95 -3.69 21.30
C PRO A 137 -2.01 -3.72 19.74
N PRO A 138 -0.88 -3.64 19.02
CA PRO A 138 -0.86 -3.68 17.56
C PRO A 138 -1.56 -4.89 16.96
N LEU A 139 -1.50 -6.04 17.64
CA LEU A 139 -2.20 -7.27 17.25
C LEU A 139 -3.72 -7.08 17.28
N GLU A 140 -4.25 -6.40 18.29
CA GLU A 140 -5.68 -6.10 18.38
C GLU A 140 -6.12 -5.18 17.24
N LEU A 141 -5.31 -4.17 16.89
CA LEU A 141 -5.56 -3.32 15.72
C LEU A 141 -5.58 -4.13 14.42
N TYR A 142 -4.67 -5.09 14.28
CA TYR A 142 -4.66 -6.02 13.13
C TYR A 142 -5.93 -6.88 13.08
N GLN A 143 -6.37 -7.41 14.22
CA GLN A 143 -7.62 -8.20 14.32
C GLN A 143 -8.84 -7.37 13.89
N ARG A 144 -8.97 -6.14 14.43
CA ARG A 144 -10.03 -5.21 14.07
C ARG A 144 -10.02 -4.91 12.58
N ALA A 145 -8.85 -4.67 11.98
CA ALA A 145 -8.71 -4.44 10.53
C ALA A 145 -9.15 -5.66 9.72
N CYS A 146 -8.78 -6.87 10.13
CA CYS A 146 -9.22 -8.09 9.48
C CYS A 146 -10.75 -8.29 9.52
N GLN A 147 -11.39 -7.96 10.64
CA GLN A 147 -12.84 -8.03 10.82
C GLN A 147 -13.58 -6.97 9.98
N LEU A 148 -13.09 -5.73 10.02
CA LEU A 148 -13.72 -4.62 9.30
C LEU A 148 -13.58 -4.71 7.78
N TYR A 149 -12.48 -5.29 7.28
CA TYR A 149 -12.12 -5.21 5.86
C TYR A 149 -11.82 -6.59 5.23
N PRO A 150 -12.81 -7.50 5.14
CA PRO A 150 -12.58 -8.85 4.62
C PRO A 150 -12.12 -8.89 3.16
N ARG A 151 -12.36 -7.82 2.38
CA ARG A 151 -12.03 -7.74 0.95
C ARG A 151 -10.65 -7.11 0.67
N LEU A 152 -9.95 -6.66 1.70
CA LEU A 152 -8.67 -5.97 1.55
C LEU A 152 -7.52 -6.89 1.96
N PHE A 153 -6.36 -6.64 1.38
CA PHE A 153 -5.11 -7.17 1.92
C PHE A 153 -4.82 -6.46 3.24
N ILE A 154 -4.65 -7.22 4.30
CA ILE A 154 -4.33 -6.69 5.63
C ILE A 154 -2.95 -7.17 6.01
N SER A 155 -2.07 -6.26 6.43
CA SER A 155 -0.79 -6.66 7.01
C SER A 155 -0.38 -5.78 8.19
N LEU A 156 0.18 -6.42 9.21
CA LEU A 156 0.90 -5.79 10.31
C LEU A 156 2.36 -6.20 10.18
N VAL A 157 3.24 -5.25 10.01
CA VAL A 157 4.67 -5.52 9.78
C VAL A 157 5.53 -4.67 10.70
N TYR A 158 6.63 -5.25 11.15
CA TYR A 158 7.67 -4.56 11.91
C TYR A 158 9.06 -4.99 11.42
N THR A 159 9.91 -4.00 11.20
CA THR A 159 11.36 -4.16 11.11
C THR A 159 12.04 -2.99 11.80
N PRO A 160 13.29 -3.12 12.30
CA PRO A 160 14.02 -1.99 12.88
C PRO A 160 14.13 -0.80 11.93
N GLN A 161 14.24 -1.06 10.63
CA GLN A 161 14.41 -0.04 9.59
C GLN A 161 13.09 0.69 9.24
N SER A 162 11.99 -0.05 9.15
CA SER A 162 10.69 0.54 8.77
C SER A 162 9.87 1.06 9.95
N GLY A 163 10.12 0.55 11.14
CA GLY A 163 9.19 0.65 12.25
C GLY A 163 7.94 -0.22 12.02
N MET A 164 6.89 0.03 12.78
CA MET A 164 5.65 -0.75 12.73
C MET A 164 4.60 -0.10 11.84
N TRP A 165 4.03 -0.88 10.92
CA TRP A 165 3.00 -0.45 9.99
C TRP A 165 1.81 -1.40 9.98
N LEU A 166 0.60 -0.82 10.00
CA LEU A 166 -0.65 -1.53 9.71
C LEU A 166 -1.22 -1.02 8.40
N MET A 167 -1.59 -1.94 7.51
CA MET A 167 -2.09 -1.65 6.17
C MET A 167 -3.37 -2.42 5.88
N ALA A 168 -4.31 -1.76 5.17
CA ALA A 168 -5.56 -2.35 4.66
C ALA A 168 -5.80 -1.85 3.23
N THR A 169 -5.19 -2.49 2.24
CA THR A 169 -5.14 -2.00 0.86
C THR A 169 -5.91 -2.86 -0.14
N PRO A 170 -6.61 -2.25 -1.10
CA PRO A 170 -7.22 -2.95 -2.23
C PRO A 170 -6.30 -3.07 -3.45
N GLU A 171 -5.14 -2.40 -3.47
CA GLU A 171 -4.37 -2.17 -4.69
C GLU A 171 -3.23 -3.17 -4.85
N ILE A 172 -3.38 -4.06 -5.84
CA ILE A 172 -2.36 -5.03 -6.23
C ILE A 172 -1.31 -4.32 -7.08
N LEU A 173 -0.04 -4.36 -6.65
CA LEU A 173 1.07 -3.93 -7.50
C LEU A 173 1.47 -5.06 -8.44
N LEU A 174 1.67 -6.27 -7.91
CA LEU A 174 2.04 -7.44 -8.68
C LEU A 174 1.69 -8.71 -7.91
N GLU A 175 0.91 -9.58 -8.51
CA GLU A 175 0.63 -10.92 -7.99
C GLU A 175 0.99 -11.98 -9.03
N GLY A 176 1.46 -13.13 -8.56
CA GLY A 176 1.75 -14.22 -9.46
C GLY A 176 1.99 -15.57 -8.77
N ILE A 177 1.70 -16.61 -9.55
CA ILE A 177 2.00 -18.00 -9.26
C ILE A 177 2.48 -18.65 -10.56
N ASP A 178 3.55 -19.43 -10.50
CA ASP A 178 4.21 -19.98 -11.67
C ASP A 178 4.54 -18.83 -12.67
N ASN A 179 4.05 -18.90 -13.91
CA ASN A 179 4.22 -17.80 -14.88
C ASN A 179 2.91 -17.05 -15.18
N GLN A 180 1.90 -17.16 -14.31
CA GLN A 180 0.64 -16.42 -14.42
C GLN A 180 0.70 -15.20 -13.49
N TRP A 181 0.65 -14.02 -14.09
CA TRP A 181 0.83 -12.76 -13.36
C TRP A 181 -0.36 -11.83 -13.50
N ARG A 182 -0.55 -10.98 -12.50
CA ARG A 182 -1.62 -9.98 -12.46
C ARG A 182 -1.14 -8.68 -11.82
N THR A 183 -1.61 -7.56 -12.37
CA THR A 183 -1.58 -6.23 -11.76
C THR A 183 -2.91 -5.53 -11.99
N ILE A 184 -3.15 -4.42 -11.30
CA ILE A 184 -4.38 -3.65 -11.48
C ILE A 184 -4.11 -2.16 -11.67
N ALA A 185 -4.95 -1.50 -12.48
CA ALA A 185 -5.12 -0.05 -12.46
C ALA A 185 -6.30 0.30 -11.56
N LEU A 186 -6.03 0.93 -10.42
CA LEU A 186 -7.04 1.35 -9.45
C LEU A 186 -6.92 2.88 -9.26
N ALA A 187 -7.85 3.64 -9.83
CA ALA A 187 -7.87 5.10 -9.72
C ALA A 187 -9.29 5.64 -9.93
N GLY A 188 -9.48 6.92 -9.60
CA GLY A 188 -10.80 7.48 -9.42
C GLY A 188 -11.44 7.02 -8.12
N THR A 189 -11.95 7.94 -7.33
CA THR A 189 -12.53 7.64 -6.01
C THR A 189 -13.86 8.34 -5.86
N MET A 190 -14.86 7.63 -5.33
CA MET A 190 -16.11 8.22 -4.88
C MET A 190 -16.51 7.64 -3.53
N LYS A 191 -17.11 8.47 -2.69
CA LYS A 191 -17.63 8.05 -1.39
C LYS A 191 -19.03 7.48 -1.55
N LEU A 192 -19.27 6.35 -0.89
CA LEU A 192 -20.61 5.79 -0.76
C LEU A 192 -21.35 6.52 0.37
N GLU A 193 -22.57 6.97 0.11
CA GLU A 193 -23.44 7.66 1.07
C GLU A 193 -24.87 7.11 1.03
N GLY A 194 -25.59 7.23 2.15
CA GLY A 194 -26.98 6.82 2.23
C GLY A 194 -27.20 5.35 1.87
N ASP A 195 -28.15 5.08 0.98
CA ASP A 195 -28.54 3.74 0.56
C ASP A 195 -27.47 3.02 -0.26
N ASP A 196 -26.54 3.75 -0.91
CA ASP A 196 -25.43 3.18 -1.66
C ASP A 196 -24.43 2.42 -0.77
N LEU A 197 -24.42 2.70 0.54
CA LEU A 197 -23.63 1.96 1.52
C LEU A 197 -24.02 0.47 1.62
N GLN A 198 -25.20 0.10 1.20
CA GLN A 198 -25.68 -1.31 1.19
C GLN A 198 -25.32 -2.04 -0.11
N GLY A 199 -24.99 -1.30 -1.19
CA GLY A 199 -24.65 -1.84 -2.51
C GLY A 199 -23.16 -1.93 -2.79
N GLU A 200 -22.82 -2.44 -3.96
CA GLU A 200 -21.43 -2.52 -4.46
C GLU A 200 -21.02 -1.28 -5.29
N GLY A 201 -21.88 -0.26 -5.35
CA GLY A 201 -21.67 0.95 -6.17
C GLY A 201 -22.01 0.75 -7.65
N GLU A 202 -22.84 -0.23 -7.98
CA GLU A 202 -23.19 -0.58 -9.38
C GLU A 202 -23.90 0.55 -10.13
N ASN A 203 -24.62 1.42 -9.43
CA ASN A 203 -25.39 2.52 -10.01
C ASN A 203 -24.63 3.87 -10.01
N MET A 204 -23.35 3.86 -9.65
CA MET A 204 -22.57 5.10 -9.55
C MET A 204 -22.23 5.67 -10.92
N THR A 205 -22.50 6.97 -11.11
CA THR A 205 -22.10 7.70 -12.32
C THR A 205 -20.75 8.35 -12.10
N TRP A 206 -19.76 7.91 -12.86
CA TRP A 206 -18.39 8.41 -12.77
C TRP A 206 -18.20 9.74 -13.50
N SER A 207 -17.50 10.69 -12.86
CA SER A 207 -17.11 11.93 -13.50
C SER A 207 -16.07 11.69 -14.61
N THR A 208 -16.02 12.61 -15.59
CA THR A 208 -14.98 12.57 -16.64
C THR A 208 -13.57 12.58 -16.05
N LYS A 209 -13.35 13.35 -14.96
CA LYS A 209 -12.08 13.39 -14.21
C LYS A 209 -11.68 11.99 -13.73
N ASN A 210 -12.57 11.26 -13.05
CA ASN A 210 -12.27 9.95 -12.50
C ASN A 210 -11.99 8.91 -13.60
N ILE A 211 -12.75 8.95 -14.70
CA ILE A 211 -12.52 8.08 -15.86
C ILE A 211 -11.15 8.38 -16.48
N GLN A 212 -10.80 9.67 -16.65
CA GLN A 212 -9.51 10.07 -17.20
C GLN A 212 -8.34 9.66 -16.29
N GLU A 213 -8.49 9.85 -14.98
CA GLU A 213 -7.49 9.42 -14.00
C GLU A 213 -7.20 7.93 -14.09
N GLN A 214 -8.25 7.10 -14.12
CA GLN A 214 -8.11 5.65 -14.26
C GLN A 214 -7.45 5.27 -15.60
N ARG A 215 -7.86 5.90 -16.72
CA ARG A 215 -7.24 5.64 -18.04
C ARG A 215 -5.76 5.98 -18.09
N TYR A 216 -5.31 7.01 -17.41
CA TYR A 216 -3.89 7.33 -17.32
C TYR A 216 -3.09 6.19 -16.67
N VAL A 217 -3.61 5.62 -15.57
CA VAL A 217 -2.96 4.50 -14.89
C VAL A 217 -2.98 3.24 -15.75
N ALA A 218 -4.13 2.90 -16.33
CA ALA A 218 -4.28 1.70 -17.17
C ALA A 218 -3.37 1.76 -18.41
N THR A 219 -3.32 2.90 -19.10
CA THR A 219 -2.45 3.08 -20.27
C THR A 219 -0.97 2.97 -19.89
N TYR A 220 -0.57 3.54 -18.75
CA TYR A 220 0.81 3.41 -18.26
C TYR A 220 1.18 1.95 -18.01
N LEU A 221 0.32 1.20 -17.30
CA LEU A 221 0.55 -0.21 -17.01
C LEU A 221 0.66 -1.03 -18.30
N MET A 222 -0.26 -0.83 -19.26
CA MET A 222 -0.18 -1.51 -20.57
C MET A 222 1.16 -1.28 -21.25
N ASN A 223 1.61 -0.02 -21.36
CA ASN A 223 2.88 0.34 -21.98
C ASN A 223 4.10 -0.27 -21.24
N CYS A 224 4.00 -0.47 -19.94
CA CYS A 224 5.03 -1.16 -19.17
C CYS A 224 5.02 -2.66 -19.45
N LEU A 225 3.85 -3.28 -19.43
CA LEU A 225 3.70 -4.73 -19.61
C LEU A 225 4.10 -5.19 -21.01
N GLU A 226 3.79 -4.43 -22.07
CA GLU A 226 4.19 -4.72 -23.45
C GLU A 226 5.72 -4.89 -23.63
N ARG A 227 6.52 -4.39 -22.69
CA ARG A 227 7.98 -4.49 -22.72
C ARG A 227 8.54 -5.76 -22.08
N VAL A 228 7.74 -6.46 -21.27
CA VAL A 228 8.21 -7.55 -20.39
C VAL A 228 7.32 -8.79 -20.40
N ALA A 229 6.17 -8.74 -21.08
CA ALA A 229 5.15 -9.77 -20.98
C ALA A 229 4.45 -10.06 -22.32
N ASP A 230 3.94 -11.29 -22.43
CA ASP A 230 3.04 -11.78 -23.48
C ASP A 230 1.63 -12.00 -22.92
N ASP A 231 0.69 -12.30 -23.81
CA ASP A 231 -0.70 -12.66 -23.50
C ASP A 231 -1.42 -11.65 -22.59
N ILE A 232 -1.10 -10.36 -22.76
CA ILE A 232 -1.65 -9.31 -21.91
C ILE A 232 -3.13 -9.13 -22.21
N ARG A 233 -3.96 -9.23 -21.16
CA ARG A 233 -5.41 -9.00 -21.24
C ARG A 233 -5.80 -7.96 -20.22
N GLU A 234 -6.52 -6.92 -20.67
CA GLU A 234 -7.16 -5.92 -19.82
C GLU A 234 -8.66 -6.24 -19.68
N GLU A 235 -9.15 -6.33 -18.46
CA GLU A 235 -10.58 -6.44 -18.14
C GLU A 235 -11.02 -5.23 -17.33
N GLY A 236 -12.05 -4.54 -17.78
CA GLY A 236 -12.59 -3.34 -17.14
C GLY A 236 -12.51 -2.10 -18.03
N PRO A 237 -12.64 -0.88 -17.51
CA PRO A 237 -12.79 -0.59 -16.07
C PRO A 237 -14.18 -0.95 -15.53
N ARG A 238 -14.22 -1.36 -14.26
CA ARG A 238 -15.46 -1.58 -13.50
C ARG A 238 -15.40 -0.90 -12.15
N THR A 239 -16.56 -0.62 -11.56
CA THR A 239 -16.64 -0.14 -10.19
C THR A 239 -16.32 -1.27 -9.21
N VAL A 240 -15.44 -1.00 -8.25
CA VAL A 240 -15.12 -1.91 -7.15
C VAL A 240 -15.17 -1.19 -5.82
N ARG A 241 -15.73 -1.85 -4.82
CA ARG A 241 -15.85 -1.31 -3.47
C ARG A 241 -14.62 -1.65 -2.62
N ALA A 242 -14.09 -0.62 -1.95
CA ALA A 242 -13.03 -0.74 -0.95
C ALA A 242 -13.44 0.04 0.31
N ALA A 243 -13.89 -0.67 1.34
CA ALA A 243 -14.48 -0.12 2.57
C ALA A 243 -15.74 0.74 2.28
N ASN A 244 -15.68 2.04 2.57
CA ASN A 244 -16.75 3.01 2.32
C ASN A 244 -16.54 3.82 1.03
N LEU A 245 -15.60 3.42 0.21
CA LEU A 245 -15.27 4.05 -1.07
C LEU A 245 -15.45 3.07 -2.21
N VAL A 246 -15.69 3.62 -3.41
CA VAL A 246 -15.62 2.89 -4.68
C VAL A 246 -14.53 3.47 -5.56
N HIS A 247 -13.97 2.61 -6.38
CA HIS A 247 -12.91 2.95 -7.34
C HIS A 247 -13.21 2.35 -8.70
N LEU A 248 -12.65 2.96 -9.76
CA LEU A 248 -12.56 2.34 -11.07
C LEU A 248 -11.35 1.41 -11.11
N ARG A 249 -11.56 0.18 -11.55
CA ARG A 249 -10.54 -0.86 -11.62
C ARG A 249 -10.52 -1.54 -12.97
N SER A 250 -9.33 -1.61 -13.59
CA SER A 250 -8.99 -2.57 -14.65
C SER A 250 -8.03 -3.63 -14.11
N ASP A 251 -8.26 -4.88 -14.43
CA ASP A 251 -7.36 -6.00 -14.15
C ASP A 251 -6.52 -6.31 -15.39
N PHE A 252 -5.23 -6.52 -15.20
CA PHE A 252 -4.30 -6.96 -16.22
C PHE A 252 -3.78 -8.34 -15.86
N THR A 253 -3.98 -9.32 -16.73
CA THR A 253 -3.39 -10.66 -16.62
C THR A 253 -2.41 -10.87 -17.76
N PHE A 254 -1.29 -11.55 -17.49
CA PHE A 254 -0.20 -11.71 -18.45
C PHE A 254 0.76 -12.82 -18.05
N THR A 255 1.64 -13.19 -18.98
CA THR A 255 2.77 -14.09 -18.75
C THR A 255 4.08 -13.34 -19.00
N PHE A 256 5.09 -13.51 -18.15
CA PHE A 256 6.38 -12.88 -18.39
C PHE A 256 7.15 -13.55 -19.52
N TYR A 257 7.92 -12.76 -20.26
CA TYR A 257 8.97 -13.29 -21.13
C TYR A 257 9.97 -14.12 -20.32
N ASN A 258 10.59 -15.11 -20.91
CA ASN A 258 11.53 -16.01 -20.24
C ASN A 258 12.72 -15.30 -19.57
N ASN A 259 13.09 -14.11 -20.03
CA ASN A 259 14.17 -13.30 -19.47
C ASN A 259 13.68 -12.21 -18.50
N ALA A 260 12.38 -12.03 -18.30
CA ALA A 260 11.85 -11.06 -17.35
C ALA A 260 12.08 -11.53 -15.93
N ARG A 261 12.43 -10.59 -15.07
CA ARG A 261 12.69 -10.82 -13.64
C ARG A 261 11.80 -9.93 -12.79
N VAL A 262 11.25 -10.48 -11.74
CA VAL A 262 10.25 -9.79 -10.89
C VAL A 262 10.78 -8.46 -10.35
N GLY A 263 12.02 -8.39 -9.87
CA GLY A 263 12.61 -7.15 -9.36
C GLY A 263 12.74 -6.06 -10.42
N ASN A 264 13.09 -6.42 -11.67
CA ASN A 264 13.15 -5.46 -12.78
C ASN A 264 11.74 -4.95 -13.15
N VAL A 265 10.74 -5.83 -13.12
CA VAL A 265 9.33 -5.44 -13.36
C VAL A 265 8.86 -4.50 -12.24
N LEU A 266 9.16 -4.80 -10.99
CA LEU A 266 8.84 -3.93 -9.86
C LEU A 266 9.52 -2.56 -9.99
N GLN A 267 10.79 -2.50 -10.37
CA GLN A 267 11.51 -1.24 -10.62
C GLN A 267 10.84 -0.40 -11.73
N MET A 268 10.32 -1.04 -12.75
CA MET A 268 9.60 -0.39 -13.83
C MET A 268 8.21 0.09 -13.38
N LEU A 269 7.45 -0.74 -12.67
CA LEU A 269 6.08 -0.42 -12.25
C LEU A 269 6.06 0.60 -11.10
N HIS A 270 6.90 0.41 -10.07
CA HIS A 270 6.87 1.22 -8.86
C HIS A 270 7.64 2.53 -8.98
N PRO A 271 7.12 3.64 -8.43
CA PRO A 271 5.72 3.85 -8.07
C PRO A 271 4.83 3.98 -9.32
N THR A 272 3.60 3.46 -9.27
CA THR A 272 2.65 3.62 -10.37
C THR A 272 2.10 5.05 -10.43
N PRO A 273 1.53 5.52 -11.55
CA PRO A 273 0.86 6.82 -11.60
C PRO A 273 -0.38 6.93 -10.71
N ALA A 274 -0.87 5.81 -10.15
CA ALA A 274 -1.94 5.83 -9.15
C ALA A 274 -1.49 6.50 -7.84
N VAL A 275 -0.19 6.42 -7.53
CA VAL A 275 0.41 6.98 -6.30
C VAL A 275 1.52 8.02 -6.56
N CYS A 276 1.87 8.26 -7.83
CA CYS A 276 2.94 9.21 -8.22
C CYS A 276 2.41 10.29 -9.17
N GLY A 277 2.53 10.09 -10.45
CA GLY A 277 2.08 11.06 -11.46
C GLY A 277 2.58 10.71 -12.86
N LEU A 278 2.34 11.63 -13.80
CA LEU A 278 2.73 11.51 -15.21
C LEU A 278 3.19 12.86 -15.78
N PRO A 279 4.34 12.92 -16.47
CA PRO A 279 5.30 11.82 -16.71
C PRO A 279 5.90 11.29 -15.39
N LYS A 280 6.23 9.97 -15.35
CA LYS A 280 6.53 9.29 -14.08
C LYS A 280 7.78 9.85 -13.37
N GLN A 281 8.92 9.90 -14.05
CA GLN A 281 10.18 10.29 -13.41
C GLN A 281 10.14 11.73 -12.94
N GLU A 282 9.67 12.63 -13.81
CA GLU A 282 9.53 14.05 -13.49
C GLU A 282 8.56 14.29 -12.34
N ALA A 283 7.44 13.55 -12.31
CA ALA A 283 6.48 13.61 -11.21
C ALA A 283 7.08 13.08 -9.89
N TYR A 284 7.86 12.01 -9.95
CA TYR A 284 8.55 11.47 -8.79
C TYR A 284 9.54 12.47 -8.20
N ASP A 285 10.40 13.06 -9.03
CA ASP A 285 11.40 14.05 -8.61
C ASP A 285 10.72 15.32 -8.06
N PHE A 286 9.63 15.76 -8.72
CA PHE A 286 8.84 16.90 -8.27
C PHE A 286 8.21 16.66 -6.90
N ILE A 287 7.59 15.49 -6.67
CA ILE A 287 6.98 15.12 -5.39
C ILE A 287 8.03 15.15 -4.28
N LEU A 288 9.18 14.53 -4.49
CA LEU A 288 10.26 14.48 -3.49
C LEU A 288 10.79 15.86 -3.13
N ALA A 289 10.82 16.79 -4.08
CA ALA A 289 11.31 18.14 -3.87
C ALA A 289 10.26 19.10 -3.27
N ASN A 290 8.98 18.83 -3.40
CA ASN A 290 7.92 19.80 -3.15
C ASN A 290 6.84 19.36 -2.16
N GLU A 291 6.68 18.08 -1.85
CA GLU A 291 5.72 17.61 -0.85
C GLU A 291 6.32 17.77 0.55
N HIS A 292 5.63 18.46 1.44
CA HIS A 292 6.14 18.73 2.79
C HIS A 292 6.19 17.48 3.68
N THR A 293 5.25 16.55 3.47
CA THR A 293 5.15 15.36 4.31
C THR A 293 5.92 14.20 3.71
N PRO A 294 6.98 13.70 4.37
CA PRO A 294 7.67 12.50 3.92
C PRO A 294 6.74 11.30 3.90
N ARG A 295 6.71 10.57 2.80
CA ARG A 295 5.83 9.40 2.63
C ARG A 295 6.32 8.17 3.36
N LEU A 296 7.61 8.04 3.59
CA LEU A 296 8.23 6.85 4.16
C LEU A 296 7.81 5.58 3.38
N TYR A 297 7.13 4.64 4.05
CA TYR A 297 6.61 3.41 3.43
C TYR A 297 5.17 3.53 2.90
N TYR A 298 4.48 4.64 3.13
CA TYR A 298 3.23 4.96 2.45
C TYR A 298 3.47 5.18 0.96
N SER A 299 2.56 4.70 0.10
CA SER A 299 2.70 4.68 -1.37
C SER A 299 3.89 3.85 -1.89
N GLY A 300 4.56 3.12 -1.01
CA GLY A 300 5.47 2.05 -1.36
C GLY A 300 4.71 0.76 -1.69
N PHE A 301 5.31 -0.40 -1.41
CA PHE A 301 4.61 -1.68 -1.51
C PHE A 301 5.08 -2.68 -0.45
N MET A 302 4.19 -3.59 -0.08
CA MET A 302 4.49 -4.65 0.89
C MET A 302 3.82 -5.96 0.48
N GLY A 303 4.42 -7.06 0.93
CA GLY A 303 3.80 -8.37 0.78
C GLY A 303 4.78 -9.52 0.59
N PRO A 304 4.26 -10.76 0.56
CA PRO A 304 5.07 -11.95 0.32
C PRO A 304 5.59 -11.99 -1.12
N LEU A 305 6.88 -12.27 -1.24
CA LEU A 305 7.60 -12.48 -2.48
C LEU A 305 8.08 -13.93 -2.52
N ASN A 306 7.58 -14.69 -3.49
CA ASN A 306 8.03 -16.06 -3.76
C ASN A 306 7.99 -16.96 -2.51
N LEU A 307 6.98 -16.76 -1.64
CA LEU A 307 6.80 -17.54 -0.42
C LEU A 307 5.92 -18.78 -0.67
N PRO A 308 6.18 -19.89 0.03
CA PRO A 308 5.28 -21.04 0.01
C PRO A 308 3.86 -20.64 0.41
N SER A 309 2.88 -21.13 -0.32
CA SER A 309 1.46 -20.91 -0.04
C SER A 309 0.85 -22.18 0.56
N ALA A 310 0.09 -22.04 1.63
CA ALA A 310 -0.66 -23.15 2.21
C ALA A 310 -1.79 -23.65 1.29
N ILE A 311 -2.28 -22.79 0.39
CA ILE A 311 -3.34 -23.11 -0.57
C ILE A 311 -2.77 -23.77 -1.82
N HIS A 312 -1.60 -23.33 -2.27
CA HIS A 312 -0.92 -23.83 -3.46
C HIS A 312 0.27 -24.70 -3.06
N HIS A 313 0.01 -25.91 -2.62
CA HIS A 313 0.98 -26.85 -2.02
C HIS A 313 2.25 -27.13 -2.85
N SER A 314 2.32 -26.73 -4.11
CA SER A 314 3.42 -27.06 -5.03
C SER A 314 4.21 -25.85 -5.54
N SER A 315 3.68 -24.64 -5.49
CA SER A 315 4.34 -23.48 -6.09
C SER A 315 4.38 -22.27 -5.15
N PRO A 316 5.53 -21.60 -5.05
CA PRO A 316 5.63 -20.34 -4.32
C PRO A 316 4.78 -19.26 -4.98
N THR A 317 4.21 -18.36 -4.17
CA THR A 317 3.36 -17.27 -4.62
C THR A 317 3.95 -15.91 -4.29
N THR A 318 3.62 -14.93 -5.11
CA THR A 318 3.97 -13.52 -4.89
C THR A 318 2.69 -12.70 -4.80
N HIS A 319 2.56 -11.89 -3.75
CA HIS A 319 1.41 -11.01 -3.51
C HIS A 319 1.90 -9.67 -2.98
N LEU A 320 2.27 -8.76 -3.88
CA LEU A 320 2.78 -7.43 -3.54
C LEU A 320 1.69 -6.38 -3.75
N TYR A 321 1.40 -5.64 -2.70
CA TYR A 321 0.34 -4.64 -2.66
C TYR A 321 0.90 -3.24 -2.43
N VAL A 322 0.32 -2.23 -3.08
CA VAL A 322 0.67 -0.83 -2.82
C VAL A 322 0.28 -0.45 -1.40
N SER A 323 1.20 0.15 -0.66
CA SER A 323 1.01 0.54 0.75
C SER A 323 0.07 1.73 0.88
N LEU A 324 -1.22 1.45 0.82
CA LEU A 324 -2.31 2.43 0.95
C LEU A 324 -3.20 2.11 2.15
N ARG A 325 -4.03 3.10 2.55
CA ARG A 325 -4.92 2.94 3.70
C ARG A 325 -4.13 2.35 4.88
N CYS A 326 -3.02 3.00 5.20
CA CYS A 326 -2.08 2.52 6.19
C CYS A 326 -1.82 3.55 7.28
N MET A 327 -1.31 3.07 8.38
CA MET A 327 -0.77 3.89 9.45
C MET A 327 0.55 3.34 9.95
N GLN A 328 1.45 4.25 10.33
CA GLN A 328 2.61 3.93 11.15
C GLN A 328 2.18 3.98 12.62
N ILE A 329 2.54 2.95 13.37
CA ILE A 329 2.28 2.86 14.81
C ILE A 329 3.57 3.23 15.52
N THR A 330 3.50 4.25 16.39
CA THR A 330 4.61 4.68 17.24
C THR A 330 4.16 4.68 18.70
N ASP A 331 5.08 4.88 19.64
CA ASP A 331 4.76 4.84 21.07
C ASP A 331 3.75 5.91 21.51
N ASN A 332 3.78 7.07 20.82
CA ASN A 332 3.02 8.25 21.23
C ASN A 332 1.85 8.59 20.30
N GLN A 333 1.88 8.09 19.08
CA GLN A 333 0.90 8.48 18.06
C GLN A 333 0.78 7.46 16.93
N TYR A 334 -0.39 7.48 16.28
CA TYR A 334 -0.64 6.82 15.00
C TYR A 334 -0.49 7.85 13.89
N ARG A 335 0.33 7.56 12.89
CA ARG A 335 0.48 8.40 11.69
C ARG A 335 -0.29 7.81 10.54
N LEU A 336 -1.43 8.42 10.21
CA LEU A 336 -2.34 7.97 9.16
C LEU A 336 -2.01 8.69 7.86
N TYR A 337 -1.80 7.93 6.79
CA TYR A 337 -1.44 8.47 5.49
C TYR A 337 -2.57 8.34 4.48
N ALA A 338 -2.77 9.36 3.65
CA ALA A 338 -3.64 9.33 2.48
C ALA A 338 -3.15 10.31 1.41
N GLY A 339 -3.52 10.04 0.15
CA GLY A 339 -3.25 10.93 -0.98
C GLY A 339 -4.38 10.86 -2.00
N GLY A 340 -4.45 11.90 -2.84
CA GLY A 340 -5.39 12.05 -3.94
C GLY A 340 -4.69 12.36 -5.25
N GLY A 341 -5.25 11.88 -6.37
CA GLY A 341 -4.76 12.16 -7.70
C GLY A 341 -5.26 13.51 -8.20
N LEU A 342 -4.34 14.47 -8.37
CA LEU A 342 -4.65 15.81 -8.88
C LEU A 342 -4.56 15.83 -10.40
N LEU A 343 -5.56 16.41 -11.02
CA LEU A 343 -5.62 16.79 -12.42
C LEU A 343 -5.86 18.32 -12.52
N LYS A 344 -5.77 18.88 -13.72
CA LYS A 344 -6.04 20.32 -13.95
C LYS A 344 -7.43 20.80 -13.52
N ASP A 345 -8.39 19.88 -13.39
CA ASP A 345 -9.77 20.18 -12.96
C ASP A 345 -10.00 19.86 -11.47
N SER A 346 -8.94 19.58 -10.70
CA SER A 346 -9.04 19.30 -9.27
C SER A 346 -9.41 20.54 -8.47
N VAL A 347 -10.25 20.34 -7.45
CA VAL A 347 -10.69 21.36 -6.50
C VAL A 347 -10.15 21.01 -5.12
N GLU A 348 -9.37 21.89 -4.51
CA GLU A 348 -8.65 21.67 -3.27
C GLU A 348 -9.51 21.07 -2.16
N GLU A 349 -10.69 21.64 -1.89
CA GLU A 349 -11.57 21.15 -0.84
C GLU A 349 -12.07 19.73 -1.11
N GLN A 350 -12.35 19.37 -2.37
CA GLN A 350 -12.77 18.03 -2.74
C GLN A 350 -11.62 17.03 -2.53
N GLU A 351 -10.41 17.39 -2.93
CA GLU A 351 -9.22 16.54 -2.75
C GLU A 351 -8.88 16.35 -1.27
N TRP A 352 -9.01 17.41 -0.47
CA TRP A 352 -8.87 17.31 0.98
C TRP A 352 -9.88 16.33 1.57
N GLN A 353 -11.17 16.46 1.22
CA GLN A 353 -12.23 15.58 1.71
C GLN A 353 -12.02 14.13 1.26
N GLU A 354 -11.47 13.91 0.06
CA GLU A 354 -11.11 12.57 -0.41
C GLU A 354 -10.02 11.96 0.48
N THR A 355 -8.99 12.72 0.85
CA THR A 355 -7.96 12.21 1.77
C THR A 355 -8.53 11.92 3.17
N GLU A 356 -9.45 12.75 3.69
CA GLU A 356 -10.17 12.48 4.95
C GLU A 356 -10.94 11.15 4.88
N ALA A 357 -11.69 10.94 3.80
CA ALA A 357 -12.45 9.71 3.59
C ALA A 357 -11.55 8.46 3.50
N LYS A 358 -10.36 8.59 2.89
CA LYS A 358 -9.37 7.50 2.82
C LYS A 358 -8.76 7.18 4.19
N MET A 359 -8.47 8.19 5.01
CA MET A 359 -7.95 8.00 6.38
C MET A 359 -8.98 7.37 7.32
N GLU A 360 -10.27 7.51 7.03
CA GLU A 360 -11.33 6.92 7.86
C GLU A 360 -11.21 5.39 7.92
N THR A 361 -10.57 4.74 6.94
CA THR A 361 -10.25 3.31 6.99
C THR A 361 -9.45 2.97 8.26
N MET A 362 -8.39 3.72 8.54
CA MET A 362 -7.58 3.48 9.76
C MET A 362 -8.23 4.06 11.01
N ARG A 363 -8.91 5.21 10.91
CA ARG A 363 -9.61 5.78 12.08
C ARG A 363 -10.67 4.83 12.65
N ARG A 364 -11.36 4.06 11.81
CA ARG A 364 -12.32 3.04 12.27
C ARG A 364 -11.63 1.93 13.06
N VAL A 365 -10.46 1.50 12.63
CA VAL A 365 -9.67 0.50 13.37
C VAL A 365 -9.29 0.99 14.75
N LEU A 366 -9.04 2.30 14.91
CA LEU A 366 -8.68 2.91 16.19
C LEU A 366 -9.88 3.12 17.12
N LYS A 367 -11.10 3.27 16.58
CA LYS A 367 -12.32 3.63 17.36
C LYS A 367 -13.10 2.44 17.91
N THR A 368 -12.79 1.23 17.50
CA THR A 368 -13.55 0.02 17.88
C THR A 368 -13.00 -0.56 19.16
#